data_3533e37ba7c5c64a7fe95670527e31eb
#
_entry.id   3533e37ba7c5c64a7fe95670527e31eb
#
_cell.length_a   1.000
_cell.length_b   1.000
_cell.length_c   1.000
_cell.angle_alpha   90.00
_cell.angle_beta   90.00
_cell.angle_gamma   90.00
#
_symmetry.space_group_name_H-M   'P 1'
#
loop_
_entity.id
_entity.type
_entity.pdbx_description
1 polymer ?
#
loop_
_entity_poly.entity_id
_entity_poly.type
_entity_poly.pdbx_seq_one_letter_code
_entity_poly.pdbx_strand_id
1 'polypeptide(L)'
;MFGGAAASGAIPSFARAQGFPNRTITIVVPFAPGGNTDLVGRIVATALGKSLGQTVVVDNRPGAGGAVGAGQVARGAPDGHTLLLAGGGVIVTVPEMTTTPYTRADFAPLSLVNRSSMVLLARSNDARFRSFADLAAYARSGEGKLNAAHSGPGTPNHLALLQLENLLGTKFTVVSYRGSGPALSDLLGGQIDVHFDQVTSSLQHIRSGALKALAVLGPANDPALPEVKTVSQLGFGEIDGTTYIGLLAPARTPQDLRDRLATAIREAVADPQLVKSARDLGSEAYAGTTEEFGRILEAEYAISSRAAREGRLKAD
;
A
#
# COMPACT_ATOMS: atom_id res chain seq x y z
N MET A 1 77.87 -11.01 19.52
CA MET A 1 76.91 -11.17 18.43
C MET A 1 75.53 -10.90 18.98
N PHE A 2 74.99 -9.72 18.71
CA PHE A 2 73.61 -9.36 19.10
C PHE A 2 72.71 -9.46 17.86
N GLY A 3 71.73 -10.40 17.86
CA GLY A 3 70.75 -10.56 16.81
C GLY A 3 69.58 -9.65 17.07
N GLY A 4 69.37 -8.65 16.18
CA GLY A 4 68.22 -7.78 16.22
C GLY A 4 66.98 -8.47 15.58
N ALA A 5 65.97 -8.70 16.35
CA ALA A 5 64.62 -9.16 15.82
C ALA A 5 63.88 -7.96 15.23
N ALA A 6 63.64 -7.95 13.88
CA ALA A 6 62.79 -6.98 13.23
C ALA A 6 61.35 -7.37 13.47
N ALA A 7 60.62 -6.58 14.26
CA ALA A 7 59.18 -6.68 14.43
C ALA A 7 58.48 -6.10 13.18
N SER A 8 57.98 -6.97 12.31
CA SER A 8 57.10 -6.58 11.20
C SER A 8 55.72 -6.12 11.74
N GLY A 9 55.53 -4.80 11.81
CA GLY A 9 54.24 -4.21 12.15
C GLY A 9 53.20 -4.52 11.06
N ALA A 10 52.24 -5.36 11.36
CA ALA A 10 51.06 -5.55 10.51
C ALA A 10 50.21 -4.26 10.52
N ILE A 11 50.19 -3.53 9.42
CA ILE A 11 49.29 -2.40 9.18
C ILE A 11 47.89 -2.98 9.10
N PRO A 12 46.95 -2.57 9.98
CA PRO A 12 45.57 -3.02 9.84
C PRO A 12 45.04 -2.54 8.50
N SER A 13 44.74 -3.47 7.61
CA SER A 13 44.02 -3.19 6.39
C SER A 13 42.63 -2.68 6.80
N PHE A 14 42.40 -1.37 6.68
CA PHE A 14 41.07 -0.82 6.74
C PHE A 14 40.29 -1.45 5.60
N ALA A 15 39.44 -2.44 5.92
CA ALA A 15 38.43 -2.96 4.98
C ALA A 15 37.64 -1.75 4.52
N ARG A 16 37.84 -1.32 3.28
CA ARG A 16 36.99 -0.32 2.63
C ARG A 16 35.59 -0.84 2.78
N ALA A 17 34.76 -0.15 3.56
CA ALA A 17 33.34 -0.41 3.60
C ALA A 17 32.85 -0.44 2.16
N GLN A 18 32.47 -1.63 1.68
CA GLN A 18 31.97 -1.78 0.31
C GLN A 18 30.80 -0.80 0.18
N GLY A 19 30.91 0.13 -0.79
CA GLY A 19 29.93 1.22 -0.94
C GLY A 19 28.52 0.66 -1.12
N PHE A 20 27.55 1.21 -0.41
CA PHE A 20 26.14 0.89 -0.62
C PHE A 20 25.70 1.35 -2.03
N PRO A 21 24.82 0.62 -2.76
CA PRO A 21 24.46 -0.80 -2.54
C PRO A 21 25.56 -1.75 -3.07
N ASN A 22 25.81 -2.83 -2.36
CA ASN A 22 26.82 -3.84 -2.76
C ASN A 22 26.22 -5.24 -3.00
N ARG A 23 24.91 -5.39 -2.81
CA ARG A 23 24.15 -6.61 -3.03
C ARG A 23 22.68 -6.27 -3.37
N THR A 24 21.91 -7.27 -3.74
CA THR A 24 20.49 -7.12 -4.04
C THR A 24 19.74 -6.39 -2.93
N ILE A 25 18.90 -5.43 -3.33
CA ILE A 25 17.94 -4.75 -2.46
C ILE A 25 16.59 -5.47 -2.56
N THR A 26 15.96 -5.71 -1.43
CA THR A 26 14.64 -6.34 -1.35
C THR A 26 13.60 -5.32 -0.91
N ILE A 27 12.56 -5.14 -1.72
CA ILE A 27 11.35 -4.40 -1.34
C ILE A 27 10.34 -5.42 -0.83
N VAL A 28 10.09 -5.42 0.47
CA VAL A 28 9.04 -6.25 1.08
C VAL A 28 7.70 -5.58 0.81
N VAL A 29 6.82 -6.32 0.15
CA VAL A 29 5.42 -5.97 -0.09
C VAL A 29 4.55 -6.78 0.88
N PRO A 30 3.85 -6.15 1.84
CA PRO A 30 3.18 -6.86 2.93
C PRO A 30 1.81 -7.44 2.53
N PHE A 31 1.58 -7.66 1.23
CA PHE A 31 0.33 -8.18 0.66
C PHE A 31 0.60 -9.23 -0.41
N ALA A 32 -0.43 -10.02 -0.74
CA ALA A 32 -0.39 -10.99 -1.81
C ALA A 32 -0.15 -10.31 -3.18
N PRO A 33 0.48 -11.04 -4.14
CA PRO A 33 0.68 -10.53 -5.49
C PRO A 33 -0.62 -10.10 -6.19
N GLY A 34 -0.49 -9.17 -7.16
CA GLY A 34 -1.58 -8.71 -8.04
C GLY A 34 -2.39 -7.54 -7.50
N GLY A 35 -2.19 -7.09 -6.25
CA GLY A 35 -2.81 -5.88 -5.71
C GLY A 35 -1.98 -4.61 -5.98
N ASN A 36 -2.55 -3.44 -5.66
CA ASN A 36 -1.94 -2.13 -5.85
C ASN A 36 -0.47 -2.06 -5.38
N THR A 37 -0.20 -2.47 -4.13
CA THR A 37 1.15 -2.38 -3.55
C THR A 37 2.16 -3.26 -4.30
N ASP A 38 1.75 -4.45 -4.77
CA ASP A 38 2.61 -5.34 -5.56
C ASP A 38 2.93 -4.75 -6.93
N LEU A 39 1.91 -4.29 -7.66
CA LEU A 39 2.07 -3.69 -8.98
C LEU A 39 2.98 -2.45 -8.93
N VAL A 40 2.74 -1.56 -7.98
CA VAL A 40 3.59 -0.38 -7.75
C VAL A 40 5.00 -0.80 -7.32
N GLY A 41 5.13 -1.78 -6.43
CA GLY A 41 6.43 -2.31 -5.99
C GLY A 41 7.30 -2.78 -7.15
N ARG A 42 6.73 -3.45 -8.15
CA ARG A 42 7.45 -3.95 -9.33
C ARG A 42 7.96 -2.84 -10.24
N ILE A 43 7.13 -1.81 -10.51
CA ILE A 43 7.58 -0.68 -11.34
C ILE A 43 8.63 0.16 -10.60
N VAL A 44 8.50 0.35 -9.28
CA VAL A 44 9.48 1.03 -8.45
C VAL A 44 10.79 0.22 -8.36
N ALA A 45 10.72 -1.09 -8.16
CA ALA A 45 11.91 -1.95 -8.13
C ALA A 45 12.73 -1.86 -9.42
N THR A 46 12.06 -1.85 -10.57
CA THR A 46 12.72 -1.71 -11.88
C THR A 46 13.44 -0.37 -12.01
N ALA A 47 12.76 0.73 -11.69
CA ALA A 47 13.32 2.08 -11.80
C ALA A 47 14.44 2.33 -10.78
N LEU A 48 14.23 1.91 -9.52
CA LEU A 48 15.22 2.05 -8.46
C LEU A 48 16.48 1.20 -8.74
N GLY A 49 16.30 0.00 -9.29
CA GLY A 49 17.41 -0.85 -9.71
C GLY A 49 18.28 -0.19 -10.77
N LYS A 50 17.65 0.48 -11.75
CA LYS A 50 18.34 1.27 -12.77
C LYS A 50 19.08 2.47 -12.17
N SER A 51 18.44 3.22 -11.27
CA SER A 51 19.04 4.38 -10.60
C SER A 51 20.23 4.01 -9.73
N LEU A 52 20.14 2.91 -8.98
CA LEU A 52 21.21 2.47 -8.05
C LEU A 52 22.27 1.58 -8.69
N GLY A 53 22.08 1.14 -9.95
CA GLY A 53 23.00 0.20 -10.61
C GLY A 53 23.06 -1.17 -9.93
N GLN A 54 21.98 -1.58 -9.23
CA GLN A 54 21.94 -2.82 -8.47
C GLN A 54 20.58 -3.50 -8.64
N THR A 55 20.54 -4.83 -8.55
CA THR A 55 19.28 -5.58 -8.59
C THR A 55 18.37 -5.21 -7.43
N VAL A 56 17.11 -4.87 -7.74
CA VAL A 56 16.04 -4.65 -6.76
C VAL A 56 14.93 -5.65 -7.03
N VAL A 57 14.52 -6.39 -6.01
CA VAL A 57 13.48 -7.42 -6.10
C VAL A 57 12.30 -7.13 -5.18
N VAL A 58 11.12 -7.60 -5.57
CA VAL A 58 9.92 -7.58 -4.72
C VAL A 58 9.75 -8.92 -4.02
N ASP A 59 9.52 -8.89 -2.71
CA ASP A 59 9.23 -10.04 -1.87
C ASP A 59 7.88 -9.86 -1.18
N ASN A 60 6.87 -10.62 -1.62
CA ASN A 60 5.53 -10.58 -1.07
C ASN A 60 5.43 -11.35 0.25
N ARG A 61 5.09 -10.68 1.36
CA ARG A 61 4.96 -11.24 2.72
C ARG A 61 3.59 -10.91 3.32
N PRO A 62 2.51 -11.54 2.82
CA PRO A 62 1.15 -11.22 3.23
C PRO A 62 0.79 -11.76 4.61
N GLY A 63 -0.18 -11.11 5.27
CA GLY A 63 -0.79 -11.59 6.50
C GLY A 63 -1.08 -10.49 7.51
N ALA A 64 -2.16 -10.66 8.28
CA ALA A 64 -2.59 -9.80 9.37
C ALA A 64 -2.61 -8.29 8.98
N GLY A 65 -3.30 -7.92 7.88
CA GLY A 65 -3.36 -6.54 7.41
C GLY A 65 -1.99 -5.95 6.99
N GLY A 66 -0.99 -6.81 6.73
CA GLY A 66 0.38 -6.40 6.39
C GLY A 66 1.37 -6.51 7.55
N ALA A 67 0.90 -6.85 8.77
CA ALA A 67 1.76 -6.88 9.95
C ALA A 67 2.89 -7.91 9.87
N VAL A 68 2.70 -9.01 9.13
CA VAL A 68 3.72 -10.04 8.93
C VAL A 68 4.94 -9.48 8.21
N GLY A 69 4.74 -8.88 7.04
CA GLY A 69 5.81 -8.29 6.23
C GLY A 69 6.46 -7.09 6.92
N ALA A 70 5.66 -6.19 7.50
CA ALA A 70 6.15 -5.05 8.24
C ALA A 70 7.02 -5.47 9.44
N GLY A 71 6.59 -6.46 10.22
CA GLY A 71 7.35 -6.99 11.34
C GLY A 71 8.68 -7.64 10.93
N GLN A 72 8.77 -8.23 9.75
CA GLN A 72 10.04 -8.73 9.20
C GLN A 72 11.03 -7.57 8.96
N VAL A 73 10.56 -6.48 8.33
CA VAL A 73 11.42 -5.33 8.04
C VAL A 73 11.82 -4.59 9.31
N ALA A 74 10.90 -4.40 10.27
CA ALA A 74 11.19 -3.76 11.56
C ALA A 74 12.37 -4.41 12.30
N ARG A 75 12.50 -5.75 12.22
CA ARG A 75 13.59 -6.52 12.81
C ARG A 75 14.79 -6.71 11.89
N GLY A 76 14.70 -6.24 10.66
CA GLY A 76 15.74 -6.40 9.65
C GLY A 76 17.03 -5.64 9.97
N ALA A 77 18.11 -5.97 9.24
CA ALA A 77 19.36 -5.23 9.31
C ALA A 77 19.16 -3.78 8.82
N PRO A 78 19.68 -2.78 9.54
CA PRO A 78 19.50 -1.36 9.17
C PRO A 78 20.55 -0.90 8.15
N ASP A 79 20.81 -1.71 7.12
CA ASP A 79 21.88 -1.54 6.13
C ASP A 79 21.37 -1.09 4.73
N GLY A 80 20.08 -0.75 4.63
CA GLY A 80 19.45 -0.24 3.41
C GLY A 80 19.08 -1.29 2.36
N HIS A 81 19.42 -2.58 2.56
CA HIS A 81 19.12 -3.62 1.56
C HIS A 81 17.76 -4.30 1.74
N THR A 82 17.01 -3.94 2.80
CA THR A 82 15.64 -4.40 2.99
C THR A 82 14.76 -3.20 3.31
N LEU A 83 13.80 -2.92 2.43
CA LEU A 83 12.87 -1.80 2.54
C LEU A 83 11.43 -2.34 2.61
N LEU A 84 10.54 -1.59 3.23
CA LEU A 84 9.11 -1.87 3.26
C LEU A 84 8.38 -0.94 2.29
N LEU A 85 7.51 -1.47 1.46
CA LEU A 85 6.58 -0.67 0.67
C LEU A 85 5.20 -0.71 1.34
N ALA A 86 4.81 0.39 1.96
CA ALA A 86 3.55 0.47 2.70
C ALA A 86 3.04 1.91 2.81
N GLY A 87 1.78 2.04 3.24
CA GLY A 87 1.14 3.28 3.66
C GLY A 87 0.72 3.22 5.13
N GLY A 88 -0.03 4.23 5.57
CA GLY A 88 -0.45 4.37 6.96
C GLY A 88 -1.34 3.24 7.45
N GLY A 89 -2.11 2.60 6.59
CA GLY A 89 -2.89 1.42 6.99
C GLY A 89 -2.05 0.39 7.72
N VAL A 90 -0.89 0.00 7.14
CA VAL A 90 0.02 -0.98 7.74
C VAL A 90 0.78 -0.42 8.94
N ILE A 91 1.29 0.81 8.82
CA ILE A 91 2.23 1.37 9.81
C ILE A 91 1.52 1.98 11.01
N VAL A 92 0.29 2.43 10.81
CA VAL A 92 -0.48 3.23 11.78
C VAL A 92 -1.76 2.52 12.21
N THR A 93 -2.66 2.19 11.25
CA THR A 93 -4.00 1.74 11.59
C THR A 93 -4.02 0.33 12.16
N VAL A 94 -3.26 -0.60 11.56
CA VAL A 94 -3.20 -2.00 12.03
C VAL A 94 -2.70 -2.10 13.47
N PRO A 95 -1.64 -1.38 13.92
CA PRO A 95 -1.22 -1.39 15.33
C PRO A 95 -2.26 -0.84 16.31
N GLU A 96 -3.16 0.05 15.87
CA GLU A 96 -4.27 0.55 16.71
C GLU A 96 -5.45 -0.43 16.80
N MET A 97 -5.51 -1.43 15.91
CA MET A 97 -6.60 -2.43 15.85
C MET A 97 -6.22 -3.76 16.50
N THR A 98 -4.96 -4.12 16.47
CA THR A 98 -4.48 -5.44 16.92
C THR A 98 -3.04 -5.39 17.40
N THR A 99 -2.64 -6.40 18.19
CA THR A 99 -1.24 -6.54 18.60
C THR A 99 -0.36 -6.85 17.39
N THR A 100 0.67 -6.03 17.17
CA THR A 100 1.64 -6.21 16.11
C THR A 100 3.06 -6.45 16.65
N PRO A 101 3.94 -7.12 15.90
CA PRO A 101 5.33 -7.33 16.29
C PRO A 101 6.22 -6.09 16.04
N TYR A 102 5.63 -4.93 15.83
CA TYR A 102 6.27 -3.63 15.60
C TYR A 102 5.39 -2.50 16.09
N THR A 103 5.98 -1.34 16.19
CA THR A 103 5.32 -0.03 16.36
C THR A 103 5.66 0.87 15.17
N ARG A 104 4.96 1.99 15.00
CA ARG A 104 5.30 2.97 13.94
C ARG A 104 6.71 3.54 14.12
N ALA A 105 7.22 3.61 15.35
CA ALA A 105 8.57 4.10 15.66
C ALA A 105 9.70 3.19 15.15
N ASP A 106 9.38 1.96 14.76
CA ASP A 106 10.37 1.02 14.20
C ASP A 106 10.69 1.29 12.73
N PHE A 107 10.03 2.29 12.11
CA PHE A 107 10.20 2.63 10.70
C PHE A 107 10.62 4.09 10.51
N ALA A 108 11.51 4.31 9.55
CA ALA A 108 11.86 5.62 9.03
C ALA A 108 11.26 5.78 7.63
N PRO A 109 10.35 6.75 7.39
CA PRO A 109 9.87 7.06 6.06
C PRO A 109 11.02 7.58 5.20
N LEU A 110 11.09 7.16 3.93
CA LEU A 110 12.09 7.60 2.97
C LEU A 110 11.46 8.53 1.92
N SER A 111 10.46 8.03 1.19
CA SER A 111 9.77 8.80 0.16
C SER A 111 8.43 8.16 -0.15
N LEU A 112 7.42 8.97 -0.45
CA LEU A 112 6.23 8.49 -1.14
C LEU A 112 6.62 8.07 -2.57
N VAL A 113 5.91 7.10 -3.11
CA VAL A 113 6.16 6.62 -4.47
C VAL A 113 4.91 6.59 -5.34
N ASN A 114 3.73 6.54 -4.72
CA ASN A 114 2.47 6.40 -5.44
C ASN A 114 1.29 7.00 -4.68
N ARG A 115 0.35 7.56 -5.47
CA ARG A 115 -0.99 7.94 -5.03
C ARG A 115 -2.00 7.28 -5.95
N SER A 116 -3.08 6.72 -5.41
CA SER A 116 -4.16 6.13 -6.20
C SER A 116 -5.52 6.32 -5.55
N SER A 117 -6.53 6.42 -6.40
CA SER A 117 -7.93 6.45 -5.98
C SER A 117 -8.43 5.04 -5.68
N MET A 118 -9.45 4.96 -4.85
CA MET A 118 -10.17 3.72 -4.59
C MET A 118 -11.50 3.71 -5.32
N VAL A 119 -11.94 2.51 -5.71
CA VAL A 119 -13.22 2.27 -6.39
C VAL A 119 -13.99 1.14 -5.71
N LEU A 120 -15.32 1.22 -5.79
CA LEU A 120 -16.20 0.11 -5.45
C LEU A 120 -16.51 -0.68 -6.72
N LEU A 121 -16.19 -1.97 -6.69
CA LEU A 121 -16.26 -2.87 -7.82
C LEU A 121 -17.39 -3.90 -7.68
N ALA A 122 -18.01 -4.23 -8.81
CA ALA A 122 -18.86 -5.41 -8.96
C ALA A 122 -18.58 -6.09 -10.31
N ARG A 123 -19.02 -7.33 -10.49
CA ARG A 123 -18.96 -7.98 -11.81
C ARG A 123 -19.86 -7.26 -12.82
N SER A 124 -19.40 -7.11 -14.05
CA SER A 124 -20.17 -6.44 -15.10
C SER A 124 -21.46 -7.18 -15.46
N ASN A 125 -21.47 -8.51 -15.37
CA ASN A 125 -22.62 -9.35 -15.65
C ASN A 125 -23.58 -9.53 -14.46
N ASP A 126 -23.30 -8.94 -13.30
CA ASP A 126 -24.22 -8.97 -12.16
C ASP A 126 -25.36 -7.97 -12.40
N ALA A 127 -26.54 -8.49 -12.72
CA ALA A 127 -27.71 -7.68 -13.04
C ALA A 127 -28.33 -6.97 -11.81
N ARG A 128 -27.97 -7.39 -10.59
CA ARG A 128 -28.42 -6.76 -9.34
C ARG A 128 -27.87 -5.34 -9.18
N PHE A 129 -26.66 -5.08 -9.70
CA PHE A 129 -25.91 -3.83 -9.48
C PHE A 129 -25.55 -3.19 -10.81
N ARG A 130 -26.51 -2.60 -11.51
CA ARG A 130 -26.25 -1.83 -12.73
C ARG A 130 -25.64 -0.46 -12.43
N SER A 131 -25.90 0.05 -11.22
CA SER A 131 -25.42 1.33 -10.72
C SER A 131 -25.11 1.26 -9.23
N PHE A 132 -24.46 2.29 -8.69
CA PHE A 132 -24.28 2.46 -7.25
C PHE A 132 -25.62 2.58 -6.51
N ALA A 133 -26.61 3.24 -7.14
CA ALA A 133 -27.97 3.36 -6.56
C ALA A 133 -28.65 2.01 -6.39
N ASP A 134 -28.51 1.09 -7.38
CA ASP A 134 -29.05 -0.28 -7.27
C ASP A 134 -28.39 -1.03 -6.09
N LEU A 135 -27.07 -0.93 -5.96
CA LEU A 135 -26.34 -1.52 -4.85
C LEU A 135 -26.80 -0.94 -3.51
N ALA A 136 -26.92 0.37 -3.40
CA ALA A 136 -27.38 1.02 -2.18
C ALA A 136 -28.81 0.62 -1.79
N ALA A 137 -29.72 0.50 -2.78
CA ALA A 137 -31.09 0.03 -2.58
C ALA A 137 -31.09 -1.44 -2.12
N TYR A 138 -30.33 -2.31 -2.78
CA TYR A 138 -30.21 -3.72 -2.41
C TYR A 138 -29.64 -3.88 -0.99
N ALA A 139 -28.57 -3.13 -0.65
CA ALA A 139 -27.99 -3.17 0.68
C ALA A 139 -28.95 -2.76 1.80
N ARG A 140 -29.88 -1.82 1.51
CA ARG A 140 -30.88 -1.32 2.46
C ARG A 140 -32.14 -2.18 2.53
N SER A 141 -32.46 -2.95 1.49
CA SER A 141 -33.69 -3.75 1.45
C SER A 141 -33.70 -4.88 2.48
N GLY A 142 -32.52 -5.36 2.90
CA GLY A 142 -32.38 -6.50 3.78
C GLY A 142 -32.67 -7.87 3.12
N GLU A 143 -32.94 -7.89 1.81
CA GLU A 143 -33.25 -9.11 1.04
C GLU A 143 -32.08 -10.08 0.94
N GLY A 144 -30.86 -9.62 1.23
CA GLY A 144 -29.65 -10.43 1.27
C GLY A 144 -28.47 -9.63 1.78
N LYS A 145 -27.54 -10.32 2.42
CA LYS A 145 -26.29 -9.69 2.85
C LYS A 145 -25.31 -9.66 1.68
N LEU A 146 -24.81 -8.46 1.36
CA LEU A 146 -23.71 -8.32 0.41
C LEU A 146 -22.43 -8.91 0.99
N ASN A 147 -21.80 -9.82 0.25
CA ASN A 147 -20.45 -10.28 0.53
C ASN A 147 -19.48 -9.22 0.02
N ALA A 148 -18.97 -8.38 0.92
CA ALA A 148 -18.10 -7.26 0.61
C ALA A 148 -16.66 -7.57 1.03
N ALA A 149 -15.73 -7.48 0.08
CA ALA A 149 -14.34 -7.82 0.32
C ALA A 149 -13.45 -6.59 0.54
N HIS A 150 -12.42 -6.80 1.35
CA HIS A 150 -11.31 -5.88 1.52
C HIS A 150 -9.96 -6.61 1.61
N SER A 151 -8.85 -5.88 1.49
CA SER A 151 -7.49 -6.44 1.37
C SER A 151 -6.83 -6.83 2.70
N GLY A 152 -7.57 -6.77 3.80
CA GLY A 152 -7.10 -7.11 5.15
C GLY A 152 -7.53 -6.07 6.19
N PRO A 153 -7.58 -6.45 7.48
CA PRO A 153 -7.94 -5.53 8.56
C PRO A 153 -7.06 -4.29 8.60
N GLY A 154 -7.64 -3.12 8.88
CA GLY A 154 -6.91 -1.85 8.99
C GLY A 154 -6.40 -1.26 7.68
N THR A 155 -6.58 -1.94 6.54
CA THR A 155 -6.23 -1.37 5.23
C THR A 155 -7.19 -0.25 4.84
N PRO A 156 -6.79 0.67 3.94
CA PRO A 156 -7.71 1.68 3.39
C PRO A 156 -8.99 1.07 2.81
N ASN A 157 -8.89 -0.11 2.19
CA ASN A 157 -10.02 -0.87 1.64
C ASN A 157 -11.04 -1.24 2.74
N HIS A 158 -10.56 -1.70 3.90
CA HIS A 158 -11.40 -1.99 5.05
C HIS A 158 -12.06 -0.72 5.61
N LEU A 159 -11.29 0.36 5.76
CA LEU A 159 -11.82 1.62 6.26
C LEU A 159 -12.90 2.21 5.34
N ALA A 160 -12.71 2.13 4.02
CA ALA A 160 -13.70 2.58 3.04
C ALA A 160 -14.99 1.73 3.10
N LEU A 161 -14.87 0.42 3.31
CA LEU A 161 -16.01 -0.47 3.53
C LEU A 161 -16.82 -0.03 4.76
N LEU A 162 -16.17 0.20 5.89
CA LEU A 162 -16.83 0.65 7.13
C LEU A 162 -17.48 2.03 6.96
N GLN A 163 -16.85 2.94 6.21
CA GLN A 163 -17.44 4.24 5.90
C GLN A 163 -18.71 4.09 5.04
N LEU A 164 -18.69 3.21 4.04
CA LEU A 164 -19.86 2.96 3.20
C LEU A 164 -21.01 2.31 3.98
N GLU A 165 -20.73 1.36 4.87
CA GLU A 165 -21.73 0.80 5.78
C GLU A 165 -22.44 1.89 6.59
N ASN A 166 -21.65 2.82 7.15
CA ASN A 166 -22.18 3.93 7.94
C ASN A 166 -23.05 4.89 7.07
N LEU A 167 -22.60 5.22 5.86
CA LEU A 167 -23.35 6.09 4.94
C LEU A 167 -24.66 5.45 4.47
N LEU A 168 -24.66 4.15 4.26
CA LEU A 168 -25.86 3.43 3.84
C LEU A 168 -26.78 3.02 4.99
N GLY A 169 -26.31 3.09 6.23
CA GLY A 169 -27.03 2.64 7.43
C GLY A 169 -27.26 1.13 7.44
N THR A 170 -26.35 0.33 6.88
CA THR A 170 -26.47 -1.12 6.74
C THR A 170 -25.17 -1.82 7.11
N LYS A 171 -25.20 -3.15 7.19
CA LYS A 171 -24.03 -3.99 7.42
C LYS A 171 -23.85 -5.01 6.30
N PHE A 172 -22.63 -5.20 5.86
CA PHE A 172 -22.24 -6.21 4.88
C PHE A 172 -21.81 -7.53 5.58
N THR A 173 -21.76 -8.60 4.82
CA THR A 173 -20.98 -9.78 5.19
C THR A 173 -19.57 -9.51 4.74
N VAL A 174 -18.68 -9.19 5.70
CA VAL A 174 -17.31 -8.83 5.41
C VAL A 174 -16.46 -10.05 5.11
N VAL A 175 -15.72 -10.04 4.00
CA VAL A 175 -14.77 -11.10 3.61
C VAL A 175 -13.37 -10.51 3.53
N SER A 176 -12.52 -10.94 4.47
CA SER A 176 -11.16 -10.44 4.60
C SER A 176 -10.17 -11.25 3.76
N TYR A 177 -9.36 -10.59 2.96
CA TYR A 177 -8.32 -11.19 2.13
C TYR A 177 -6.91 -10.76 2.57
N ARG A 178 -5.89 -11.48 2.09
CA ARG A 178 -4.46 -11.14 2.35
C ARG A 178 -3.90 -10.18 1.29
N GLY A 179 -4.76 -9.35 0.68
CA GLY A 179 -4.44 -8.42 -0.40
C GLY A 179 -5.51 -8.43 -1.49
N SER A 180 -5.51 -7.43 -2.41
CA SER A 180 -6.51 -7.30 -3.46
C SER A 180 -6.45 -8.40 -4.53
N GLY A 181 -5.30 -8.97 -4.85
CA GLY A 181 -5.18 -9.97 -5.89
C GLY A 181 -6.13 -11.16 -5.72
N PRO A 182 -6.10 -11.89 -4.58
CA PRO A 182 -7.07 -12.96 -4.30
C PRO A 182 -8.52 -12.49 -4.27
N ALA A 183 -8.81 -11.30 -3.72
CA ALA A 183 -10.15 -10.72 -3.68
C ALA A 183 -10.70 -10.46 -5.08
N LEU A 184 -9.88 -9.91 -6.00
CA LEU A 184 -10.25 -9.71 -7.40
C LEU A 184 -10.54 -11.04 -8.11
N SER A 185 -9.77 -12.09 -7.84
CA SER A 185 -10.03 -13.43 -8.39
C SER A 185 -11.38 -13.97 -7.95
N ASP A 186 -11.73 -13.82 -6.67
CA ASP A 186 -13.00 -14.27 -6.11
C ASP A 186 -14.18 -13.40 -6.56
N LEU A 187 -13.97 -12.09 -6.78
CA LEU A 187 -14.97 -11.21 -7.37
C LEU A 187 -15.26 -11.63 -8.81
N LEU A 188 -14.27 -11.87 -9.63
CA LEU A 188 -14.40 -12.36 -11.00
C LEU A 188 -15.10 -13.73 -11.04
N GLY A 189 -14.75 -14.61 -10.10
CA GLY A 189 -15.35 -15.94 -9.94
C GLY A 189 -16.75 -15.93 -9.33
N GLY A 190 -17.23 -14.79 -8.81
CA GLY A 190 -18.56 -14.64 -8.21
C GLY A 190 -18.71 -15.19 -6.79
N GLN A 191 -17.60 -15.40 -6.08
CA GLN A 191 -17.59 -15.83 -4.69
C GLN A 191 -17.95 -14.69 -3.73
N ILE A 192 -17.69 -13.44 -4.15
CA ILE A 192 -18.06 -12.21 -3.46
C ILE A 192 -18.86 -11.32 -4.40
N ASP A 193 -19.62 -10.39 -3.84
CA ASP A 193 -20.52 -9.51 -4.60
C ASP A 193 -19.83 -8.20 -4.99
N VAL A 194 -19.07 -7.61 -4.05
CA VAL A 194 -18.38 -6.33 -4.25
C VAL A 194 -16.98 -6.37 -3.62
N HIS A 195 -16.10 -5.55 -4.16
CA HIS A 195 -14.76 -5.35 -3.62
C HIS A 195 -14.39 -3.87 -3.59
N PHE A 196 -13.82 -3.44 -2.46
CA PHE A 196 -13.20 -2.12 -2.31
C PHE A 196 -11.75 -2.23 -2.73
N ASP A 197 -11.36 -1.59 -3.83
CA ASP A 197 -10.03 -1.75 -4.41
C ASP A 197 -9.46 -0.43 -4.93
N GLN A 198 -8.15 -0.39 -5.14
CA GLN A 198 -7.52 0.72 -5.85
C GLN A 198 -7.70 0.55 -7.37
N VAL A 199 -7.82 1.70 -8.07
CA VAL A 199 -7.88 1.73 -9.54
C VAL A 199 -6.70 0.97 -10.15
N THR A 200 -5.51 1.08 -9.55
CA THR A 200 -4.27 0.45 -10.00
C THR A 200 -4.39 -1.06 -10.25
N SER A 201 -5.02 -1.79 -9.36
CA SER A 201 -5.18 -3.25 -9.46
C SER A 201 -6.37 -3.67 -10.31
N SER A 202 -7.37 -2.80 -10.44
CA SER A 202 -8.65 -3.15 -11.07
C SER A 202 -8.85 -2.58 -12.48
N LEU A 203 -8.05 -1.58 -12.90
CA LEU A 203 -8.26 -0.85 -14.15
C LEU A 203 -8.35 -1.77 -15.39
N GLN A 204 -7.49 -2.77 -15.48
CA GLN A 204 -7.50 -3.69 -16.63
C GLN A 204 -8.77 -4.56 -16.67
N HIS A 205 -9.29 -4.95 -15.51
CA HIS A 205 -10.55 -5.69 -15.41
C HIS A 205 -11.75 -4.82 -15.74
N ILE A 206 -11.69 -3.51 -15.42
CA ILE A 206 -12.71 -2.54 -15.80
C ILE A 206 -12.68 -2.30 -17.32
N ARG A 207 -11.48 -2.05 -17.87
CA ARG A 207 -11.32 -1.82 -19.32
C ARG A 207 -11.69 -3.02 -20.19
N SER A 208 -11.44 -4.23 -19.71
CA SER A 208 -11.85 -5.46 -20.39
C SER A 208 -13.36 -5.74 -20.30
N GLY A 209 -14.10 -4.98 -19.49
CA GLY A 209 -15.51 -5.19 -19.24
C GLY A 209 -15.83 -6.38 -18.33
N ALA A 210 -14.83 -6.99 -17.67
CA ALA A 210 -15.06 -8.07 -16.71
C ALA A 210 -15.64 -7.54 -15.39
N LEU A 211 -15.14 -6.40 -14.93
CA LEU A 211 -15.65 -5.67 -13.76
C LEU A 211 -16.18 -4.31 -14.16
N LYS A 212 -17.09 -3.76 -13.34
CA LYS A 212 -17.54 -2.38 -13.41
C LYS A 212 -17.23 -1.64 -12.12
N ALA A 213 -16.78 -0.38 -12.25
CA ALA A 213 -16.66 0.53 -11.14
C ALA A 213 -18.03 1.20 -10.90
N LEU A 214 -18.60 0.98 -9.72
CA LEU A 214 -19.90 1.54 -9.33
C LEU A 214 -19.75 2.99 -8.84
N ALA A 215 -18.64 3.30 -8.18
CA ALA A 215 -18.29 4.64 -7.72
C ALA A 215 -16.79 4.76 -7.46
N VAL A 216 -16.26 5.97 -7.59
CA VAL A 216 -14.96 6.36 -7.03
C VAL A 216 -15.17 6.69 -5.55
N LEU A 217 -14.30 6.15 -4.70
CA LEU A 217 -14.29 6.39 -3.26
C LEU A 217 -13.21 7.43 -2.95
N GLY A 218 -13.47 8.67 -3.33
CA GLY A 218 -12.51 9.77 -3.17
C GLY A 218 -13.17 11.13 -3.39
N PRO A 219 -12.44 12.22 -3.15
CA PRO A 219 -12.98 13.58 -3.22
C PRO A 219 -13.23 14.05 -4.67
N ALA A 220 -12.60 13.40 -5.66
CA ALA A 220 -12.70 13.76 -7.09
C ALA A 220 -12.75 12.51 -7.97
N ASN A 221 -13.17 12.69 -9.24
CA ASN A 221 -13.11 11.64 -10.25
C ASN A 221 -11.67 11.19 -10.48
N ASP A 222 -11.50 9.91 -10.79
CA ASP A 222 -10.19 9.38 -11.17
C ASP A 222 -9.91 9.68 -12.66
N PRO A 223 -8.73 10.19 -13.01
CA PRO A 223 -8.38 10.49 -14.41
C PRO A 223 -8.42 9.27 -15.35
N ALA A 224 -8.24 8.06 -14.84
CA ALA A 224 -8.30 6.82 -15.62
C ALA A 224 -9.75 6.31 -15.80
N LEU A 225 -10.72 6.86 -15.03
CA LEU A 225 -12.14 6.51 -15.01
C LEU A 225 -13.00 7.79 -14.97
N PRO A 226 -12.87 8.71 -15.93
CA PRO A 226 -13.49 10.04 -15.87
C PRO A 226 -15.03 10.02 -15.86
N GLU A 227 -15.63 8.94 -16.37
CA GLU A 227 -17.08 8.73 -16.40
C GLU A 227 -17.65 8.20 -15.07
N VAL A 228 -16.80 7.66 -14.19
CA VAL A 228 -17.24 7.09 -12.92
C VAL A 228 -17.34 8.19 -11.86
N LYS A 229 -18.56 8.42 -11.39
CA LYS A 229 -18.84 9.46 -10.38
C LYS A 229 -18.32 9.05 -9.00
N THR A 230 -18.01 10.06 -8.18
CA THR A 230 -17.73 9.82 -6.76
C THR A 230 -19.02 9.54 -5.98
N VAL A 231 -18.89 8.91 -4.79
CA VAL A 231 -20.03 8.68 -3.89
C VAL A 231 -20.73 10.00 -3.54
N SER A 232 -19.96 11.08 -3.36
CA SER A 232 -20.49 12.43 -3.10
C SER A 232 -21.31 12.97 -4.28
N GLN A 233 -20.80 12.86 -5.52
CA GLN A 233 -21.52 13.27 -6.74
C GLN A 233 -22.78 12.44 -7.00
N LEU A 234 -22.88 11.25 -6.41
CA LEU A 234 -24.06 10.39 -6.47
C LEU A 234 -25.07 10.72 -5.36
N GLY A 235 -24.76 11.68 -4.47
CA GLY A 235 -25.66 12.16 -3.41
C GLY A 235 -25.70 11.28 -2.15
N PHE A 236 -24.70 10.40 -1.93
CA PHE A 236 -24.67 9.48 -0.79
C PHE A 236 -23.74 9.90 0.34
N GLY A 237 -23.04 11.04 0.22
CA GLY A 237 -22.08 11.54 1.21
C GLY A 237 -20.64 11.39 0.73
N GLU A 238 -19.67 11.61 1.64
CA GLU A 238 -18.25 11.64 1.30
C GLU A 238 -17.53 10.41 1.85
N ILE A 239 -16.65 9.85 1.03
CA ILE A 239 -15.65 8.85 1.42
C ILE A 239 -14.31 9.35 0.88
N ASP A 240 -13.30 9.47 1.72
CA ASP A 240 -11.92 9.70 1.29
C ASP A 240 -11.17 8.37 1.28
N GLY A 241 -11.11 7.76 0.12
CA GLY A 241 -10.36 6.53 -0.15
C GLY A 241 -9.07 6.78 -0.90
N THR A 242 -8.54 8.01 -0.92
CA THR A 242 -7.21 8.28 -1.49
C THR A 242 -6.16 7.51 -0.72
N THR A 243 -5.32 6.76 -1.44
CA THR A 243 -4.26 5.96 -0.85
C THR A 243 -2.89 6.49 -1.24
N TYR A 244 -2.01 6.58 -0.26
CA TYR A 244 -0.60 6.90 -0.42
C TYR A 244 0.23 5.71 0.03
N ILE A 245 1.22 5.35 -0.77
CA ILE A 245 2.22 4.35 -0.38
C ILE A 245 3.62 4.89 -0.64
N GLY A 246 4.54 4.48 0.20
CA GLY A 246 5.94 4.89 0.12
C GLY A 246 6.88 3.80 0.61
N LEU A 247 8.16 4.05 0.42
CA LEU A 247 9.22 3.19 0.92
C LEU A 247 9.67 3.66 2.31
N LEU A 248 9.81 2.68 3.20
CA LEU A 248 10.29 2.86 4.57
C LEU A 248 11.50 1.95 4.80
N ALA A 249 12.43 2.40 5.64
CA ALA A 249 13.54 1.61 6.17
C ALA A 249 13.31 1.29 7.65
N PRO A 250 14.04 0.31 8.23
CA PRO A 250 14.14 0.18 9.68
C PRO A 250 14.60 1.50 10.31
N ALA A 251 13.98 1.94 11.43
CA ALA A 251 14.29 3.23 12.05
C ALA A 251 15.77 3.40 12.42
N ARG A 252 16.45 2.28 12.70
CA ARG A 252 17.88 2.24 13.04
C ARG A 252 18.82 2.43 11.86
N THR A 253 18.31 2.55 10.62
CA THR A 253 19.12 2.82 9.43
C THR A 253 19.82 4.18 9.57
N PRO A 254 21.16 4.27 9.38
CA PRO A 254 21.91 5.52 9.49
C PRO A 254 21.31 6.64 8.64
N GLN A 255 21.38 7.89 9.15
CA GLN A 255 20.74 9.04 8.52
C GLN A 255 21.27 9.29 7.11
N ASP A 256 22.58 9.25 6.93
CA ASP A 256 23.24 9.44 5.63
C ASP A 256 22.78 8.42 4.59
N LEU A 257 22.56 7.18 5.02
CA LEU A 257 22.01 6.13 4.15
C LEU A 257 20.53 6.36 3.82
N ARG A 258 19.73 6.82 4.80
CA ARG A 258 18.32 7.19 4.57
C ARG A 258 18.20 8.33 3.57
N ASP A 259 19.02 9.37 3.69
CA ASP A 259 19.03 10.53 2.80
C ASP A 259 19.41 10.14 1.37
N ARG A 260 20.42 9.27 1.23
CA ARG A 260 20.83 8.70 -0.05
C ARG A 260 19.71 7.87 -0.70
N LEU A 261 19.08 6.98 0.09
CA LEU A 261 17.93 6.17 -0.38
C LEU A 261 16.76 7.05 -0.79
N ALA A 262 16.37 8.01 0.05
CA ALA A 262 15.27 8.93 -0.24
C ALA A 262 15.49 9.71 -1.54
N THR A 263 16.72 10.16 -1.79
CA THR A 263 17.08 10.84 -3.04
C THR A 263 16.95 9.90 -4.24
N ALA A 264 17.57 8.71 -4.17
CA ALA A 264 17.50 7.72 -5.25
C ALA A 264 16.06 7.26 -5.55
N ILE A 265 15.21 7.11 -4.52
CA ILE A 265 13.80 6.77 -4.69
C ILE A 265 13.05 7.89 -5.41
N ARG A 266 13.22 9.16 -5.01
CA ARG A 266 12.56 10.28 -5.70
C ARG A 266 12.97 10.41 -7.16
N GLU A 267 14.26 10.24 -7.46
CA GLU A 267 14.78 10.22 -8.83
C GLU A 267 14.17 9.08 -9.64
N ALA A 268 14.11 7.87 -9.06
CA ALA A 268 13.50 6.72 -9.71
C ALA A 268 12.00 6.91 -9.98
N VAL A 269 11.26 7.52 -9.03
CA VAL A 269 9.82 7.80 -9.18
C VAL A 269 9.57 8.89 -10.23
N ALA A 270 10.49 9.82 -10.41
CA ALA A 270 10.43 10.85 -11.45
C ALA A 270 10.86 10.35 -12.85
N ASP A 271 11.37 9.11 -12.97
CA ASP A 271 11.75 8.52 -14.27
C ASP A 271 10.53 8.48 -15.21
N PRO A 272 10.63 9.04 -16.45
CA PRO A 272 9.49 9.08 -17.38
C PRO A 272 8.86 7.72 -17.67
N GLN A 273 9.66 6.63 -17.67
CA GLN A 273 9.14 5.29 -17.90
C GLN A 273 8.31 4.81 -16.70
N LEU A 274 8.72 5.13 -15.46
CA LEU A 274 7.93 4.80 -14.27
C LEU A 274 6.63 5.62 -14.27
N VAL A 275 6.71 6.92 -14.54
CA VAL A 275 5.53 7.81 -14.61
C VAL A 275 4.52 7.28 -15.64
N LYS A 276 5.00 6.87 -16.83
CA LYS A 276 4.15 6.24 -17.84
C LYS A 276 3.54 4.95 -17.32
N SER A 277 4.34 4.06 -16.73
CA SER A 277 3.86 2.77 -16.21
C SER A 277 2.81 2.94 -15.10
N ALA A 278 3.00 3.90 -14.18
CA ALA A 278 2.02 4.22 -13.16
C ALA A 278 0.69 4.69 -13.77
N ARG A 279 0.75 5.59 -14.76
CA ARG A 279 -0.44 6.07 -15.49
C ARG A 279 -1.17 4.94 -16.21
N ASP A 280 -0.43 4.04 -16.87
CA ASP A 280 -1.01 2.88 -17.57
C ASP A 280 -1.73 1.93 -16.61
N LEU A 281 -1.30 1.89 -15.35
CA LEU A 281 -1.95 1.18 -14.24
C LEU A 281 -3.10 1.99 -13.59
N GLY A 282 -3.36 3.23 -13.99
CA GLY A 282 -4.39 4.07 -13.37
C GLY A 282 -3.99 4.61 -12.00
N SER A 283 -2.70 4.91 -11.83
CA SER A 283 -2.20 5.54 -10.61
C SER A 283 -1.24 6.69 -10.93
N GLU A 284 -0.90 7.46 -9.92
CA GLU A 284 0.03 8.57 -10.03
C GLU A 284 1.37 8.21 -9.39
N ALA A 285 2.45 8.33 -10.18
CA ALA A 285 3.80 8.35 -9.61
C ALA A 285 3.96 9.62 -8.77
N TYR A 286 4.19 9.45 -7.47
CA TYR A 286 4.17 10.56 -6.52
C TYR A 286 5.47 10.60 -5.71
N ALA A 287 6.44 11.39 -6.18
CA ALA A 287 7.77 11.53 -5.59
C ALA A 287 7.73 12.49 -4.37
N GLY A 288 7.00 12.12 -3.31
CA GLY A 288 6.88 12.92 -2.10
C GLY A 288 8.13 12.87 -1.22
N THR A 289 8.34 13.93 -0.43
CA THR A 289 9.50 14.02 0.47
C THR A 289 9.35 13.13 1.72
N THR A 290 10.45 12.92 2.42
CA THR A 290 10.47 12.23 3.74
C THR A 290 9.55 12.92 4.74
N GLU A 291 9.62 14.27 4.78
CA GLU A 291 8.80 15.09 5.68
C GLU A 291 7.32 15.03 5.34
N GLU A 292 7.00 15.03 4.05
CA GLU A 292 5.61 14.90 3.57
C GLU A 292 5.04 13.53 3.94
N PHE A 293 5.79 12.46 3.70
CA PHE A 293 5.37 11.13 4.10
C PHE A 293 5.19 11.01 5.60
N GLY A 294 6.12 11.56 6.40
CA GLY A 294 6.00 11.63 7.86
C GLY A 294 4.73 12.36 8.29
N ARG A 295 4.39 13.52 7.69
CA ARG A 295 3.17 14.28 8.01
C ARG A 295 1.88 13.51 7.69
N ILE A 296 1.85 12.77 6.57
CA ILE A 296 0.71 11.91 6.22
C ILE A 296 0.53 10.81 7.27
N LEU A 297 1.60 10.11 7.66
CA LEU A 297 1.54 9.07 8.68
C LEU A 297 1.08 9.62 10.04
N GLU A 298 1.51 10.83 10.44
CA GLU A 298 1.04 11.48 11.67
C GLU A 298 -0.44 11.86 11.61
N ALA A 299 -0.90 12.40 10.48
CA ALA A 299 -2.32 12.73 10.29
C ALA A 299 -3.21 11.47 10.36
N GLU A 300 -2.81 10.39 9.68
CA GLU A 300 -3.52 9.12 9.73
C GLU A 300 -3.50 8.50 11.14
N TYR A 301 -2.39 8.64 11.89
CA TYR A 301 -2.30 8.21 13.28
C TYR A 301 -3.30 8.94 14.16
N ALA A 302 -3.40 10.26 14.05
CA ALA A 302 -4.35 11.04 14.84
C ALA A 302 -5.81 10.59 14.62
N ILE A 303 -6.16 10.25 13.36
CA ILE A 303 -7.48 9.74 13.00
C ILE A 303 -7.70 8.32 13.54
N SER A 304 -6.77 7.41 13.27
CA SER A 304 -6.88 5.99 13.64
C SER A 304 -6.89 5.79 15.15
N SER A 305 -6.00 6.47 15.87
CA SER A 305 -5.91 6.40 17.33
C SER A 305 -7.18 6.98 18.01
N ARG A 306 -7.78 8.04 17.45
CA ARG A 306 -9.08 8.55 17.93
C ARG A 306 -10.17 7.50 17.68
N ALA A 307 -10.28 6.96 16.47
CA ALA A 307 -11.29 5.97 16.12
C ALA A 307 -11.18 4.69 16.97
N ALA A 308 -9.95 4.25 17.29
CA ALA A 308 -9.71 3.12 18.18
C ALA A 308 -10.20 3.40 19.60
N ARG A 309 -9.87 4.57 20.18
CA ARG A 309 -10.34 4.96 21.53
C ARG A 309 -11.87 5.07 21.61
N GLU A 310 -12.52 5.47 20.53
CA GLU A 310 -13.99 5.56 20.43
C GLU A 310 -14.66 4.21 20.10
N GLY A 311 -13.88 3.12 20.00
CA GLY A 311 -14.38 1.77 19.68
C GLY A 311 -14.92 1.63 18.26
N ARG A 312 -14.59 2.56 17.35
CA ARG A 312 -15.02 2.56 15.96
C ARG A 312 -14.09 1.77 15.02
N LEU A 313 -12.88 1.45 15.47
CA LEU A 313 -11.95 0.53 14.79
C LEU A 313 -11.98 -0.80 15.52
N LYS A 314 -12.53 -1.83 14.88
CA LYS A 314 -12.50 -3.21 15.36
C LYS A 314 -11.85 -4.07 14.29
N ALA A 315 -10.97 -4.98 14.72
CA ALA A 315 -10.60 -6.13 13.90
C ALA A 315 -11.83 -7.04 13.88
N ASP A 316 -12.34 -7.37 12.71
CA ASP A 316 -13.45 -8.30 12.54
C ASP A 316 -13.10 -9.69 13.05
#